data_9a0d883f2962b347c0dcf85997e96abc
#
_entry.id   9a0d883f2962b347c0dcf85997e96abc
#
_cell.length_a   1.000
_cell.length_b   1.000
_cell.length_c   1.000
_cell.angle_alpha   90.00
_cell.angle_beta   90.00
_cell.angle_gamma   90.00
#
_symmetry.space_group_name_H-M   'P 1'
#
loop_
_entity.id
_entity.type
_entity.pdbx_description
1 polymer ?
#
loop_
_entity_poly.entity_id
_entity_poly.type
_entity_poly.pdbx_seq_one_letter_code
_entity_poly.pdbx_strand_id
1 'polypeptide(L)'
;MNAIDVPLSATKGKRWLVWVGWVVSLWPVFVVGTSAHWKLTRNPAYLEMFAQIGWPDSALTLLACLQLGCIILYIIPPTAVLGAVLLTGYLGGAVAAYTRIGHPYPILVPFSTSVIAWLGIWLRDERLRALLPIRRGIAKI
;
A
#
# COMPACT_ATOMS: atom_id res chain seq x y z
N MET A 1 -44.35 16.75 6.76
CA MET A 1 -42.88 16.71 6.82
C MET A 1 -42.46 15.54 5.96
N ASN A 2 -42.07 15.83 4.73
CA ASN A 2 -41.78 14.80 3.73
C ASN A 2 -40.42 14.20 3.98
N ALA A 3 -40.37 12.89 4.25
CA ALA A 3 -39.15 12.13 4.23
C ALA A 3 -38.52 12.29 2.84
N ILE A 4 -37.28 12.76 2.81
CA ILE A 4 -36.51 12.91 1.58
C ILE A 4 -36.25 11.49 1.06
N ASP A 5 -36.93 11.12 -0.02
CA ASP A 5 -36.69 9.90 -0.76
C ASP A 5 -35.28 9.98 -1.36
N VAL A 6 -34.29 9.47 -0.63
CA VAL A 6 -32.96 9.24 -1.17
C VAL A 6 -33.05 8.05 -2.13
N PRO A 7 -32.83 8.23 -3.44
CA PRO A 7 -33.01 7.15 -4.39
C PRO A 7 -32.01 6.02 -4.08
N LEU A 8 -32.54 4.86 -3.75
CA LEU A 8 -31.81 3.60 -3.48
C LEU A 8 -30.92 3.15 -4.66
N SER A 9 -31.08 3.75 -5.84
CA SER A 9 -30.26 3.51 -7.03
C SER A 9 -28.82 4.04 -6.92
N ALA A 10 -28.59 5.06 -6.08
CA ALA A 10 -27.26 5.65 -5.91
C ALA A 10 -26.29 4.74 -5.12
N THR A 11 -26.80 3.77 -4.37
CA THR A 11 -25.98 2.86 -3.56
C THR A 11 -25.43 1.66 -4.31
N LYS A 12 -26.10 1.22 -5.39
CA LYS A 12 -25.66 0.07 -6.20
C LYS A 12 -24.39 0.36 -7.01
N GLY A 13 -24.23 1.59 -7.52
CA GLY A 13 -23.10 1.98 -8.36
C GLY A 13 -21.76 2.12 -7.61
N LYS A 14 -21.78 2.22 -6.26
CA LYS A 14 -20.58 2.42 -5.46
C LYS A 14 -20.02 1.13 -4.84
N ARG A 15 -20.84 0.10 -4.70
CA ARG A 15 -20.42 -1.17 -4.07
C ARG A 15 -19.40 -1.95 -4.90
N TRP A 16 -19.51 -1.93 -6.20
CA TRP A 16 -18.53 -2.61 -7.08
C TRP A 16 -17.13 -1.99 -6.98
N LEU A 17 -17.04 -0.65 -6.79
CA LEU A 17 -15.75 0.04 -6.58
C LEU A 17 -15.02 -0.46 -5.33
N VAL A 18 -15.77 -0.73 -4.27
CA VAL A 18 -15.22 -1.30 -3.04
C VAL A 18 -14.64 -2.69 -3.29
N TRP A 19 -15.35 -3.53 -4.04
CA TRP A 19 -14.86 -4.87 -4.42
C TRP A 19 -13.62 -4.79 -5.30
N VAL A 20 -13.61 -3.91 -6.31
CA VAL A 20 -12.43 -3.66 -7.14
C VAL A 20 -11.26 -3.15 -6.27
N GLY A 21 -11.53 -2.25 -5.34
CA GLY A 21 -10.52 -1.76 -4.40
C GLY A 21 -9.89 -2.87 -3.56
N TRP A 22 -10.69 -3.85 -3.11
CA TRP A 22 -10.17 -5.02 -2.41
C TRP A 22 -9.31 -5.92 -3.31
N VAL A 23 -9.76 -6.19 -4.54
CA VAL A 23 -8.98 -6.95 -5.52
C VAL A 23 -7.64 -6.27 -5.83
N VAL A 24 -7.66 -4.96 -6.07
CA VAL A 24 -6.44 -4.17 -6.29
C VAL A 24 -5.52 -4.21 -5.07
N SER A 25 -6.08 -4.18 -3.86
CA SER A 25 -5.32 -4.27 -2.60
C SER A 25 -4.65 -5.63 -2.38
N LEU A 26 -5.10 -6.71 -3.04
CA LEU A 26 -4.44 -8.01 -2.95
C LEU A 26 -3.01 -7.97 -3.53
N TRP A 27 -2.76 -7.16 -4.53
CA TRP A 27 -1.43 -7.03 -5.13
C TRP A 27 -0.36 -6.59 -4.13
N PRO A 28 -0.48 -5.42 -3.46
CA PRO A 28 0.51 -5.00 -2.47
C PRO A 28 0.63 -6.00 -1.31
N VAL A 29 -0.48 -6.59 -0.86
CA VAL A 29 -0.46 -7.61 0.19
C VAL A 29 0.34 -8.83 -0.24
N PHE A 30 0.14 -9.30 -1.46
CA PHE A 30 0.86 -10.45 -2.01
C PHE A 30 2.36 -10.15 -2.19
N VAL A 31 2.70 -9.05 -2.87
CA VAL A 31 4.11 -8.68 -3.14
C VAL A 31 4.88 -8.45 -1.85
N VAL A 32 4.30 -7.67 -0.95
CA VAL A 32 4.93 -7.32 0.32
C VAL A 32 4.98 -8.53 1.25
N GLY A 33 3.92 -9.34 1.30
CA GLY A 33 3.87 -10.57 2.09
C GLY A 33 4.90 -11.61 1.64
N THR A 34 5.02 -11.84 0.34
CA THR A 34 6.01 -12.74 -0.25
C THR A 34 7.43 -12.26 0.06
N SER A 35 7.68 -10.96 -0.07
CA SER A 35 8.97 -10.35 0.28
C SER A 35 9.31 -10.53 1.77
N ALA A 36 8.33 -10.38 2.66
CA ALA A 36 8.52 -10.64 4.10
C ALA A 36 8.84 -12.12 4.38
N HIS A 37 8.11 -13.02 3.72
CA HIS A 37 8.36 -14.45 3.84
C HIS A 37 9.80 -14.82 3.46
N TRP A 38 10.28 -14.33 2.31
CA TRP A 38 11.65 -14.61 1.87
C TRP A 38 12.74 -14.02 2.77
N LYS A 39 12.48 -12.88 3.41
CA LYS A 39 13.37 -12.33 4.43
C LYS A 39 13.44 -13.20 5.69
N LEU A 40 12.29 -13.70 6.14
CA LEU A 40 12.20 -14.55 7.33
C LEU A 40 12.83 -15.94 7.10
N THR A 41 12.64 -16.50 5.90
CA THR A 41 13.24 -17.80 5.51
C THR A 41 14.70 -17.70 5.10
N ARG A 42 15.28 -16.48 5.14
CA ARG A 42 16.67 -16.21 4.77
C ARG A 42 17.03 -16.75 3.38
N ASN A 43 16.19 -16.45 2.40
CA ASN A 43 16.43 -16.85 1.01
C ASN A 43 17.80 -16.34 0.52
N PRO A 44 18.67 -17.19 -0.08
CA PRO A 44 20.03 -16.82 -0.48
C PRO A 44 20.08 -15.57 -1.38
N ALA A 45 19.13 -15.43 -2.32
CA ALA A 45 19.08 -14.27 -3.21
C ALA A 45 18.82 -12.95 -2.45
N TYR A 46 18.05 -13.00 -1.37
CA TYR A 46 17.83 -11.84 -0.51
C TYR A 46 19.05 -11.51 0.35
N LEU A 47 19.74 -12.54 0.87
CA LEU A 47 20.97 -12.35 1.63
C LEU A 47 22.05 -11.68 0.77
N GLU A 48 22.27 -12.15 -0.46
CA GLU A 48 23.22 -11.55 -1.40
C GLU A 48 22.86 -10.09 -1.72
N MET A 49 21.58 -9.81 -1.98
CA MET A 49 21.12 -8.46 -2.27
C MET A 49 21.31 -7.52 -1.08
N PHE A 50 21.02 -7.96 0.15
CA PHE A 50 21.22 -7.17 1.36
C PHE A 50 22.71 -6.93 1.65
N ALA A 51 23.55 -7.93 1.39
CA ALA A 51 25.01 -7.78 1.48
C ALA A 51 25.54 -6.72 0.50
N GLN A 52 25.02 -6.69 -0.74
CA GLN A 52 25.36 -5.65 -1.73
C GLN A 52 24.94 -4.24 -1.28
N ILE A 53 23.80 -4.13 -0.60
CA ILE A 53 23.33 -2.85 -0.03
C ILE A 53 24.17 -2.44 1.19
N GLY A 54 24.90 -3.39 1.79
CA GLY A 54 25.69 -3.18 3.01
C GLY A 54 24.88 -3.28 4.30
N TRP A 55 23.76 -4.01 4.28
CA TRP A 55 22.93 -4.24 5.45
C TRP A 55 23.29 -5.55 6.14
N PRO A 56 23.31 -5.59 7.48
CA PRO A 56 23.57 -6.83 8.21
C PRO A 56 22.38 -7.80 8.13
N ASP A 57 22.64 -9.09 8.22
CA ASP A 57 21.63 -10.15 8.19
C ASP A 57 20.55 -9.99 9.28
N SER A 58 20.90 -9.39 10.40
CA SER A 58 19.97 -9.09 11.49
C SER A 58 18.87 -8.11 11.09
N ALA A 59 19.14 -7.23 10.12
CA ALA A 59 18.17 -6.27 9.62
C ALA A 59 17.01 -6.93 8.84
N LEU A 60 17.23 -8.11 8.26
CA LEU A 60 16.20 -8.84 7.51
C LEU A 60 14.98 -9.14 8.37
N THR A 61 15.18 -9.64 9.58
CA THR A 61 14.08 -9.96 10.50
C THR A 61 13.32 -8.70 10.93
N LEU A 62 14.04 -7.64 11.30
CA LEU A 62 13.42 -6.36 11.68
C LEU A 62 12.59 -5.79 10.53
N LEU A 63 13.14 -5.77 9.33
CA LEU A 63 12.45 -5.25 8.15
C LEU A 63 11.25 -6.10 7.76
N ALA A 64 11.32 -7.43 7.92
CA ALA A 64 10.19 -8.32 7.69
C ALA A 64 9.06 -8.06 8.70
N CYS A 65 9.36 -7.92 9.98
CA CYS A 65 8.38 -7.60 11.02
C CYS A 65 7.72 -6.24 10.79
N LEU A 66 8.51 -5.21 10.46
CA LEU A 66 8.00 -3.89 10.14
C LEU A 66 7.05 -3.93 8.92
N GLN A 67 7.45 -4.65 7.89
CA GLN A 67 6.70 -4.84 6.66
C GLN A 67 5.36 -5.56 6.90
N LEU A 68 5.36 -6.61 7.72
CA LEU A 68 4.14 -7.33 8.11
C LEU A 68 3.22 -6.44 8.95
N GLY A 69 3.76 -5.65 9.87
CA GLY A 69 2.99 -4.67 10.64
C GLY A 69 2.28 -3.66 9.73
N CYS A 70 2.98 -3.13 8.72
CA CYS A 70 2.39 -2.22 7.73
C CYS A 70 1.23 -2.89 6.95
N ILE A 71 1.38 -4.17 6.55
CA ILE A 71 0.33 -4.92 5.84
C ILE A 71 -0.89 -5.14 6.74
N ILE A 72 -0.69 -5.53 7.99
CA ILE A 72 -1.77 -5.75 8.94
C ILE A 72 -2.59 -4.47 9.10
N LEU A 73 -1.95 -3.32 9.33
CA LEU A 73 -2.61 -2.03 9.41
C LEU A 73 -3.32 -1.65 8.10
N TYR A 74 -2.74 -1.99 6.96
CA TYR A 74 -3.31 -1.71 5.64
C TYR A 74 -4.58 -2.51 5.35
N ILE A 75 -4.66 -3.76 5.81
CA ILE A 75 -5.83 -4.64 5.61
C ILE A 75 -6.99 -4.22 6.50
N ILE A 76 -6.74 -3.77 7.72
CA ILE A 76 -7.76 -3.39 8.69
C ILE A 76 -8.39 -2.05 8.27
N PRO A 77 -9.71 -1.99 7.97
CA PRO A 77 -10.33 -0.80 7.40
C PRO A 77 -10.11 0.51 8.17
N PRO A 78 -10.26 0.58 9.51
CA PRO A 78 -10.08 1.82 10.26
C PRO A 78 -8.63 2.34 10.27
N THR A 79 -7.64 1.46 10.08
CA THR A 79 -6.21 1.82 10.08
C THR A 79 -5.58 1.78 8.70
N ALA A 80 -6.37 1.50 7.66
CA ALA A 80 -5.87 1.26 6.31
C ALA A 80 -5.07 2.44 5.73
N VAL A 81 -5.50 3.67 5.99
CA VAL A 81 -4.78 4.88 5.53
C VAL A 81 -3.43 5.00 6.24
N LEU A 82 -3.39 4.76 7.56
CA LEU A 82 -2.14 4.73 8.32
C LEU A 82 -1.21 3.63 7.79
N GLY A 83 -1.76 2.45 7.53
CA GLY A 83 -1.03 1.33 6.92
C GLY A 83 -0.44 1.69 5.57
N ALA A 84 -1.19 2.41 4.71
CA ALA A 84 -0.69 2.86 3.41
C ALA A 84 0.44 3.90 3.54
N VAL A 85 0.32 4.84 4.47
CA VAL A 85 1.37 5.84 4.73
C VAL A 85 2.66 5.14 5.17
N LEU A 86 2.57 4.25 6.16
CA LEU A 86 3.72 3.50 6.66
C LEU A 86 4.33 2.58 5.59
N LEU A 87 3.47 1.92 4.80
CA LEU A 87 3.90 1.07 3.70
C LEU A 87 4.61 1.87 2.61
N THR A 88 4.12 3.08 2.30
CA THR A 88 4.77 4.00 1.35
C THR A 88 6.15 4.44 1.84
N GLY A 89 6.28 4.76 3.13
CA GLY A 89 7.57 5.07 3.74
C GLY A 89 8.55 3.90 3.66
N TYR A 90 8.08 2.70 3.99
CA TYR A 90 8.88 1.48 3.88
C TYR A 90 9.33 1.19 2.44
N LEU A 91 8.41 1.25 1.48
CA LEU A 91 8.70 1.03 0.06
C LEU A 91 9.59 2.14 -0.52
N GLY A 92 9.42 3.38 -0.07
CA GLY A 92 10.33 4.48 -0.42
C GLY A 92 11.76 4.24 0.07
N GLY A 93 11.91 3.71 1.28
CA GLY A 93 13.20 3.26 1.79
C GLY A 93 13.83 2.16 0.93
N ALA A 94 13.04 1.21 0.46
CA ALA A 94 13.51 0.17 -0.46
C ALA A 94 13.96 0.75 -1.81
N VAL A 95 13.19 1.70 -2.37
CA VAL A 95 13.59 2.44 -3.59
C VAL A 95 14.94 3.12 -3.40
N ALA A 96 15.14 3.83 -2.30
CA ALA A 96 16.40 4.50 -2.00
C ALA A 96 17.56 3.52 -1.87
N ALA A 97 17.35 2.38 -1.20
CA ALA A 97 18.35 1.34 -1.05
C ALA A 97 18.78 0.73 -2.41
N TYR A 98 17.81 0.42 -3.27
CA TYR A 98 18.09 -0.12 -4.61
C TYR A 98 18.75 0.90 -5.54
N THR A 99 18.39 2.16 -5.43
CA THR A 99 19.04 3.24 -6.19
C THR A 99 20.52 3.33 -5.86
N ARG A 100 20.90 3.09 -4.59
CA ARG A 100 22.28 3.13 -4.14
C ARG A 100 23.17 2.06 -4.81
N ILE A 101 22.63 0.88 -5.12
CA ILE A 101 23.37 -0.22 -5.76
C ILE A 101 23.27 -0.21 -7.29
N GLY A 102 22.59 0.79 -7.87
CA GLY A 102 22.53 0.99 -9.32
C GLY A 102 21.71 -0.04 -10.09
N HIS A 103 20.85 -0.80 -9.44
CA HIS A 103 19.96 -1.76 -10.10
C HIS A 103 18.59 -1.14 -10.40
N PRO A 104 18.23 -0.86 -11.68
CA PRO A 104 16.97 -0.19 -12.03
C PRO A 104 15.73 -1.06 -11.86
N TYR A 105 15.81 -2.37 -12.11
CA TYR A 105 14.67 -3.27 -12.05
C TYR A 105 14.01 -3.39 -10.67
N PRO A 106 14.75 -3.53 -9.57
CA PRO A 106 14.12 -3.62 -8.25
C PRO A 106 13.39 -2.36 -7.81
N ILE A 107 13.68 -1.20 -8.40
CA ILE A 107 13.06 0.08 -8.06
C ILE A 107 11.59 0.13 -8.48
N LEU A 108 11.28 -0.44 -9.65
CA LEU A 108 9.92 -0.42 -10.20
C LEU A 108 8.93 -1.20 -9.34
N VAL A 109 9.36 -2.29 -8.70
CA VAL A 109 8.48 -3.12 -7.87
C VAL A 109 7.96 -2.37 -6.63
N PRO A 110 8.80 -1.80 -5.75
CA PRO A 110 8.29 -1.06 -4.59
C PRO A 110 7.56 0.21 -4.99
N PHE A 111 7.99 0.90 -6.05
CA PHE A 111 7.32 2.10 -6.53
C PHE A 111 5.90 1.80 -7.03
N SER A 112 5.74 0.85 -7.96
CA SER A 112 4.42 0.46 -8.48
C SER A 112 3.51 -0.12 -7.38
N THR A 113 4.07 -0.90 -6.46
CA THR A 113 3.33 -1.47 -5.33
C THR A 113 2.77 -0.35 -4.43
N SER A 114 3.54 0.71 -4.20
CA SER A 114 3.07 1.88 -3.43
C SER A 114 1.90 2.59 -4.13
N VAL A 115 2.00 2.82 -5.44
CA VAL A 115 0.93 3.44 -6.23
C VAL A 115 -0.34 2.57 -6.22
N ILE A 116 -0.19 1.26 -6.41
CA ILE A 116 -1.32 0.32 -6.40
C ILE A 116 -1.96 0.24 -5.00
N ALA A 117 -1.17 0.30 -3.93
CA ALA A 117 -1.69 0.33 -2.57
C ALA A 117 -2.60 1.55 -2.33
N TRP A 118 -2.17 2.74 -2.77
CA TRP A 118 -2.99 3.95 -2.68
C TRP A 118 -4.23 3.88 -3.55
N LEU A 119 -4.13 3.34 -4.76
CA LEU A 119 -5.27 3.13 -5.64
C LEU A 119 -6.29 2.19 -4.99
N GLY A 120 -5.85 1.10 -4.37
CA GLY A 120 -6.70 0.15 -3.68
C GLY A 120 -7.50 0.79 -2.54
N ILE A 121 -6.86 1.61 -1.70
CA ILE A 121 -7.56 2.32 -0.63
C ILE A 121 -8.50 3.39 -1.20
N TRP A 122 -8.05 4.17 -2.17
CA TRP A 122 -8.87 5.19 -2.80
C TRP A 122 -10.16 4.62 -3.39
N LEU A 123 -10.11 3.43 -3.98
CA LEU A 123 -11.28 2.75 -4.52
C LEU A 123 -12.24 2.25 -3.44
N ARG A 124 -11.73 1.78 -2.29
CA ARG A 124 -12.56 1.19 -1.23
C ARG A 124 -13.01 2.17 -0.15
N ASP A 125 -12.38 3.35 -0.04
CA ASP A 125 -12.72 4.37 0.97
C ASP A 125 -13.37 5.60 0.32
N GLU A 126 -14.68 5.79 0.60
CA GLU A 126 -15.44 6.94 0.08
C GLU A 126 -14.95 8.28 0.64
N ARG A 127 -14.46 8.29 1.87
CA ARG A 127 -13.94 9.50 2.51
C ARG A 127 -12.65 9.95 1.84
N LEU A 128 -11.78 9.00 1.53
CA LEU A 128 -10.54 9.28 0.83
C LEU A 128 -10.79 9.75 -0.61
N ARG A 129 -11.79 9.19 -1.29
CA ARG A 129 -12.22 9.67 -2.62
C ARG A 129 -12.74 11.10 -2.60
N ALA A 130 -13.34 11.54 -1.51
CA ALA A 130 -13.81 12.91 -1.36
C ALA A 130 -12.67 13.91 -1.13
N LEU A 131 -11.54 13.46 -0.55
CA LEU A 131 -10.39 14.30 -0.19
C LEU A 131 -9.31 14.34 -1.27
N LEU A 132 -9.14 13.26 -2.03
CA LEU A 132 -8.09 13.10 -3.04
C LEU A 132 -8.70 12.79 -4.41
N PRO A 133 -8.04 13.17 -5.52
CA PRO A 133 -6.78 13.90 -5.65
C PRO A 133 -6.94 15.43 -5.73
N ILE A 134 -8.16 15.94 -5.90
CA ILE A 134 -8.39 17.38 -6.16
C ILE A 134 -9.32 17.95 -5.09
N ARG A 135 -8.80 18.90 -4.34
CA ARG A 135 -9.61 19.73 -3.45
C ARG A 135 -10.60 20.53 -4.33
N ARG A 136 -11.86 20.10 -4.40
CA ARG A 136 -12.92 20.92 -5.02
C ARG A 136 -13.01 22.21 -4.21
N GLY A 137 -12.78 23.33 -4.89
CA GLY A 137 -12.82 24.64 -4.25
C GLY A 137 -14.10 24.79 -3.45
N ILE A 138 -13.97 25.32 -2.24
CA ILE A 138 -15.10 25.77 -1.43
C ILE A 138 -15.83 26.78 -2.30
N ALA A 139 -17.06 26.45 -2.70
CA ALA A 139 -17.92 27.41 -3.36
C ALA A 139 -17.98 28.63 -2.43
N LYS A 140 -17.56 29.78 -2.94
CA LYS A 140 -17.67 31.05 -2.20
C LYS A 140 -19.14 31.23 -1.83
N ILE A 141 -19.41 31.32 -0.55
CA ILE A 141 -20.64 31.86 -0.02
C ILE A 141 -20.70 33.35 -0.35
#